data_06d5e1090a6b6f273ddfd810e145aa89
#
_entry.id   06d5e1090a6b6f273ddfd810e145aa89
#
_cell.length_a   1.000
_cell.length_b   1.000
_cell.length_c   1.000
_cell.angle_alpha   90.00
_cell.angle_beta   90.00
_cell.angle_gamma   90.00
#
_symmetry.space_group_name_H-M   'P 1'
#
loop_
_entity.id
_entity.type
_entity.pdbx_description
1 polymer ?
#
loop_
_entity_poly.entity_id
_entity_poly.type
_entity_poly.pdbx_seq_one_letter_code
_entity_poly.pdbx_strand_id
1 'polypeptide(L)'
;SRAVRLLSGSDPACRYAEHKKVLAFYDKEVFYYQGTKFIDEVERLLVEEMRAYFGCTEVETRTLSGQMSNMAVFSALMDWKNRVDRKSEAKRLGYVMNNHIIKGGHLSAQPMGALHDYIAIDPVTEKPAVVNFPVCADNPYKMDVEETKRLLDRYRPELIVFGKSMVLHKEPVSEIRKFVDEQNIHTTIMYDMAHVLGLIGDHFQNPFAEGAEIVTGSTHKTFFGPQRGVIGVNYQEDDLKYGLWKTIESRTFPGSVSNHHLGTQLGMLMAAYEMNQFRDVYQKAVID
;
A
#
# COMPACT_ATOMS: atom_id res chain seq x y z
N SER A 1 3.08 -0.06 -22.23
CA SER A 1 2.81 -0.44 -23.64
C SER A 1 2.15 0.70 -24.43
N ARG A 2 2.00 0.52 -25.74
CA ARG A 2 1.26 1.47 -26.58
C ARG A 2 -0.23 1.47 -26.24
N ALA A 3 -0.82 0.32 -25.96
CA ALA A 3 -2.22 0.17 -25.60
C ALA A 3 -2.53 0.93 -24.29
N VAL A 4 -1.71 0.81 -23.27
CA VAL A 4 -1.82 1.54 -22.00
C VAL A 4 -1.88 3.05 -22.24
N ARG A 5 -0.97 3.59 -23.08
CA ARG A 5 -0.95 5.04 -23.36
C ARG A 5 -2.19 5.53 -24.12
N LEU A 6 -2.64 4.76 -25.13
CA LEU A 6 -3.84 5.10 -25.89
C LEU A 6 -5.10 5.10 -25.02
N LEU A 7 -5.27 4.09 -24.19
CA LEU A 7 -6.42 4.00 -23.29
C LEU A 7 -6.40 5.09 -22.22
N SER A 8 -5.23 5.43 -21.67
CA SER A 8 -5.12 6.50 -20.67
C SER A 8 -5.55 7.88 -21.18
N GLY A 9 -5.44 8.15 -22.47
CA GLY A 9 -5.86 9.40 -23.10
C GLY A 9 -7.21 9.31 -23.82
N SER A 10 -8.00 8.25 -23.64
CA SER A 10 -9.30 8.07 -24.27
C SER A 10 -10.42 8.91 -23.61
N ASP A 11 -11.62 8.89 -24.17
CA ASP A 11 -12.75 9.72 -23.74
C ASP A 11 -13.02 9.74 -22.22
N PRO A 12 -12.92 8.64 -21.46
CA PRO A 12 -13.09 8.66 -20.01
C PRO A 12 -12.11 9.58 -19.25
N ALA A 13 -11.00 9.98 -19.86
CA ALA A 13 -10.04 10.90 -19.23
C ALA A 13 -10.66 12.28 -18.88
N CYS A 14 -11.76 12.66 -19.57
CA CYS A 14 -12.48 13.92 -19.37
C CYS A 14 -13.83 13.72 -18.68
N ARG A 15 -14.07 12.59 -18.02
CA ARG A 15 -15.37 12.23 -17.43
C ARG A 15 -15.29 12.07 -15.92
N TYR A 16 -16.48 12.09 -15.29
CA TYR A 16 -16.71 11.74 -13.90
C TYR A 16 -17.53 10.45 -13.79
N ALA A 17 -17.28 9.64 -12.78
CA ALA A 17 -18.10 8.47 -12.52
C ALA A 17 -18.60 8.37 -11.08
N GLU A 18 -17.94 8.90 -10.10
CA GLU A 18 -18.32 9.01 -8.67
C GLU A 18 -19.49 8.10 -8.24
N HIS A 19 -19.43 6.84 -8.61
CA HIS A 19 -20.42 5.83 -8.26
C HIS A 19 -19.77 4.89 -7.25
N LYS A 20 -20.25 4.84 -6.05
CA LYS A 20 -19.95 3.79 -5.08
C LYS A 20 -20.93 3.81 -3.92
N LYS A 21 -21.04 2.69 -3.25
CA LYS A 21 -21.68 2.62 -1.93
C LYS A 21 -20.96 3.58 -1.00
N VAL A 22 -21.67 4.57 -0.52
CA VAL A 22 -21.18 5.51 0.48
C VAL A 22 -22.06 5.35 1.71
N LEU A 23 -21.44 5.20 2.88
CA LEU A 23 -22.16 5.02 4.15
C LEU A 23 -23.20 6.15 4.38
N ALA A 24 -22.88 7.38 3.97
CA ALA A 24 -23.79 8.52 4.02
C ALA A 24 -25.10 8.32 3.23
N PHE A 25 -25.14 7.37 2.30
CA PHE A 25 -26.33 7.00 1.51
C PHE A 25 -26.84 5.59 1.90
N TYR A 26 -26.63 5.17 3.14
CA TYR A 26 -27.09 3.87 3.66
C TYR A 26 -26.57 2.67 2.87
N ASP A 27 -25.29 2.71 2.46
CA ASP A 27 -24.64 1.70 1.63
C ASP A 27 -25.34 1.42 0.29
N LYS A 28 -26.16 2.35 -0.19
CA LYS A 28 -26.71 2.26 -1.51
C LYS A 28 -25.68 2.71 -2.54
N GLU A 29 -25.65 1.99 -3.65
CA GLU A 29 -24.90 2.42 -4.82
C GLU A 29 -25.60 3.63 -5.45
N VAL A 30 -24.87 4.72 -5.57
CA VAL A 30 -25.40 5.96 -6.13
C VAL A 30 -24.58 6.32 -7.35
N PHE A 31 -25.26 6.44 -8.49
CA PHE A 31 -24.68 6.90 -9.75
C PHE A 31 -25.04 8.38 -9.95
N TYR A 32 -24.06 9.26 -9.80
CA TYR A 32 -24.27 10.69 -9.97
C TYR A 32 -24.28 11.12 -11.44
N TYR A 33 -23.64 10.33 -12.32
CA TYR A 33 -23.46 10.66 -13.72
C TYR A 33 -24.02 9.57 -14.62
N GLN A 34 -24.57 9.96 -15.76
CA GLN A 34 -25.05 9.01 -16.77
C GLN A 34 -23.88 8.38 -17.54
N GLY A 35 -24.08 7.17 -18.03
CA GLY A 35 -23.08 6.47 -18.84
C GLY A 35 -21.95 5.84 -18.04
N THR A 36 -22.07 5.71 -16.72
CA THR A 36 -21.01 5.21 -15.83
C THR A 36 -20.87 3.69 -15.82
N LYS A 37 -21.81 2.93 -16.38
CA LYS A 37 -21.78 1.46 -16.42
C LYS A 37 -20.49 0.88 -17.02
N PHE A 38 -19.95 1.55 -18.02
CA PHE A 38 -18.67 1.15 -18.62
C PHE A 38 -17.52 1.26 -17.63
N ILE A 39 -17.48 2.35 -16.88
CA ILE A 39 -16.42 2.57 -15.86
C ILE A 39 -16.59 1.63 -14.68
N ASP A 40 -17.82 1.37 -14.26
CA ASP A 40 -18.12 0.38 -13.22
C ASP A 40 -17.56 -1.00 -13.60
N GLU A 41 -17.76 -1.45 -14.82
CA GLU A 41 -17.20 -2.70 -15.32
C GLU A 41 -15.66 -2.66 -15.39
N VAL A 42 -15.07 -1.55 -15.80
CA VAL A 42 -13.60 -1.35 -15.80
C VAL A 42 -13.05 -1.46 -14.38
N GLU A 43 -13.70 -0.84 -13.41
CA GLU A 43 -13.28 -0.89 -12.00
C GLU A 43 -13.37 -2.31 -11.45
N ARG A 44 -14.47 -3.01 -11.73
CA ARG A 44 -14.67 -4.41 -11.32
C ARG A 44 -13.56 -5.31 -11.88
N LEU A 45 -13.32 -5.24 -13.18
CA LEU A 45 -12.26 -6.02 -13.85
C LEU A 45 -10.87 -5.66 -13.33
N LEU A 46 -10.59 -4.38 -13.09
CA LEU A 46 -9.31 -3.94 -12.56
C LEU A 46 -9.05 -4.49 -11.15
N VAL A 47 -10.06 -4.48 -10.29
CA VAL A 47 -9.95 -5.05 -8.95
C VAL A 47 -9.68 -6.56 -9.03
N GLU A 48 -10.39 -7.28 -9.90
CA GLU A 48 -10.18 -8.72 -10.11
C GLU A 48 -8.76 -9.04 -10.60
N GLU A 49 -8.28 -8.31 -11.60
CA GLU A 49 -6.92 -8.50 -12.14
C GLU A 49 -5.83 -8.16 -11.12
N MET A 50 -6.02 -7.10 -10.35
CA MET A 50 -5.07 -6.71 -9.32
C MET A 50 -5.10 -7.66 -8.12
N ARG A 51 -6.26 -8.20 -7.74
CA ARG A 51 -6.35 -9.29 -6.73
C ARG A 51 -5.58 -10.52 -7.19
N ALA A 52 -5.76 -10.92 -8.43
CA ALA A 52 -5.02 -12.06 -9.02
C ALA A 52 -3.51 -11.79 -9.06
N TYR A 53 -3.11 -10.57 -9.40
CA TYR A 53 -1.71 -10.17 -9.42
C TYR A 53 -1.06 -10.21 -8.04
N PHE A 54 -1.72 -9.63 -7.04
CA PHE A 54 -1.22 -9.58 -5.67
C PHE A 54 -1.34 -10.90 -4.91
N GLY A 55 -2.32 -11.74 -5.25
CA GLY A 55 -2.70 -12.91 -4.46
C GLY A 55 -3.30 -12.51 -3.11
N CYS A 56 -4.16 -11.48 -3.08
CA CYS A 56 -4.76 -10.93 -1.87
C CYS A 56 -6.29 -10.91 -1.93
N THR A 57 -6.93 -10.58 -0.81
CA THR A 57 -8.39 -10.60 -0.68
C THR A 57 -9.06 -9.35 -1.21
N GLU A 58 -8.48 -8.17 -0.95
CA GLU A 58 -9.07 -6.89 -1.32
C GLU A 58 -8.05 -5.94 -1.96
N VAL A 59 -8.50 -5.13 -2.91
CA VAL A 59 -7.66 -4.15 -3.60
C VAL A 59 -8.38 -2.82 -3.78
N GLU A 60 -7.69 -1.73 -3.48
CA GLU A 60 -8.12 -0.35 -3.75
C GLU A 60 -7.29 0.23 -4.90
N THR A 61 -7.94 0.65 -5.96
CA THR A 61 -7.32 1.10 -7.21
C THR A 61 -7.50 2.59 -7.52
N ARG A 62 -8.20 3.32 -6.66
CA ARG A 62 -8.59 4.72 -6.92
C ARG A 62 -7.53 5.75 -6.53
N THR A 63 -6.49 5.38 -5.78
CA THR A 63 -5.40 6.30 -5.46
C THR A 63 -4.62 6.73 -6.71
N LEU A 64 -4.20 8.01 -6.75
CA LEU A 64 -3.55 8.61 -7.92
C LEU A 64 -2.02 8.50 -7.88
N SER A 65 -1.46 8.06 -6.76
CA SER A 65 -0.02 7.85 -6.58
C SER A 65 0.26 6.90 -5.42
N GLY A 66 1.45 6.30 -5.37
CA GLY A 66 1.89 5.53 -4.22
C GLY A 66 1.94 6.35 -2.92
N GLN A 67 2.28 7.64 -3.01
CA GLN A 67 2.22 8.57 -1.89
C GLN A 67 0.79 8.66 -1.32
N MET A 68 -0.22 8.83 -2.19
CA MET A 68 -1.62 8.87 -1.78
C MET A 68 -2.07 7.54 -1.17
N SER A 69 -1.60 6.41 -1.71
CA SER A 69 -1.86 5.08 -1.15
C SER A 69 -1.33 4.99 0.29
N ASN A 70 -0.10 5.42 0.53
CA ASN A 70 0.48 5.44 1.87
C ASN A 70 -0.28 6.38 2.82
N MET A 71 -0.65 7.58 2.37
CA MET A 71 -1.45 8.52 3.18
C MET A 71 -2.81 7.91 3.57
N ALA A 72 -3.49 7.26 2.63
CA ALA A 72 -4.77 6.59 2.91
C ALA A 72 -4.62 5.48 3.97
N VAL A 73 -3.56 4.66 3.86
CA VAL A 73 -3.26 3.60 4.84
C VAL A 73 -2.92 4.19 6.21
N PHE A 74 -2.02 5.18 6.29
CA PHE A 74 -1.63 5.78 7.58
C PHE A 74 -2.80 6.48 8.26
N SER A 75 -3.61 7.22 7.49
CA SER A 75 -4.84 7.83 7.98
C SER A 75 -5.83 6.78 8.50
N ALA A 76 -6.02 5.69 7.76
CA ALA A 76 -6.91 4.61 8.16
C ALA A 76 -6.43 3.89 9.44
N LEU A 77 -5.13 3.66 9.57
CA LEU A 77 -4.53 3.07 10.79
C LEU A 77 -4.74 3.98 12.01
N MET A 78 -4.58 5.29 11.84
CA MET A 78 -4.85 6.26 12.91
C MET A 78 -6.33 6.26 13.32
N ASP A 79 -7.26 6.26 12.36
CA ASP A 79 -8.69 6.15 12.63
C ASP A 79 -9.06 4.83 13.33
N TRP A 80 -8.48 3.74 12.84
CA TRP A 80 -8.69 2.41 13.41
C TRP A 80 -8.21 2.32 14.85
N LYS A 81 -7.05 2.90 15.15
CA LYS A 81 -6.53 3.03 16.52
C LYS A 81 -7.51 3.78 17.43
N ASN A 82 -8.14 4.84 16.93
CA ASN A 82 -9.03 5.70 17.69
C ASN A 82 -10.52 5.32 17.60
N ARG A 83 -10.87 4.19 16.98
CA ARG A 83 -12.27 3.80 16.70
C ARG A 83 -13.14 3.60 17.95
N VAL A 84 -12.54 3.25 19.06
CA VAL A 84 -13.24 2.97 20.32
C VAL A 84 -13.54 4.26 21.10
N ASP A 85 -12.63 5.23 21.02
CA ASP A 85 -12.81 6.54 21.68
C ASP A 85 -12.65 7.67 20.66
N ARG A 86 -13.79 8.10 20.10
CA ARG A 86 -13.86 9.20 19.12
C ARG A 86 -14.10 10.57 19.75
N LYS A 87 -14.24 10.64 21.08
CA LYS A 87 -14.53 11.90 21.79
C LYS A 87 -13.26 12.58 22.27
N SER A 88 -12.21 11.81 22.51
CA SER A 88 -10.89 12.33 22.86
C SER A 88 -10.13 12.79 21.63
N GLU A 89 -9.10 13.59 21.82
CA GLU A 89 -8.16 13.95 20.76
C GLU A 89 -7.55 12.69 20.14
N ALA A 90 -7.54 12.63 18.80
CA ALA A 90 -7.06 11.46 18.08
C ALA A 90 -5.57 11.22 18.32
N LYS A 91 -5.24 10.06 18.85
CA LYS A 91 -3.86 9.64 19.10
C LYS A 91 -3.21 9.21 17.77
N ARG A 92 -2.08 9.80 17.47
CA ARG A 92 -1.23 9.40 16.33
C ARG A 92 -0.66 7.99 16.54
N LEU A 93 -0.13 7.39 15.48
CA LEU A 93 0.61 6.12 15.55
C LEU A 93 1.80 6.30 16.50
N GLY A 94 2.03 5.33 17.35
CA GLY A 94 3.18 5.27 18.24
C GLY A 94 4.47 5.05 17.45
N TYR A 95 5.33 4.13 17.90
CA TYR A 95 6.53 3.82 17.12
C TYR A 95 6.17 3.19 15.77
N VAL A 96 6.84 3.67 14.71
CA VAL A 96 6.82 3.10 13.37
C VAL A 96 8.23 2.67 13.01
N MET A 97 8.39 1.44 12.51
CA MET A 97 9.69 0.95 12.04
C MET A 97 9.73 0.96 10.51
N ASN A 98 10.79 1.54 9.92
CA ASN A 98 10.92 1.66 8.46
C ASN A 98 12.40 1.62 8.01
N ASN A 99 12.63 1.58 6.69
CA ASN A 99 13.96 1.71 6.12
C ASN A 99 14.43 3.17 6.15
N HIS A 100 15.65 3.42 6.62
CA HIS A 100 16.24 4.76 6.65
C HIS A 100 16.47 5.30 5.23
N ILE A 101 16.13 6.57 4.99
CA ILE A 101 16.22 7.17 3.66
C ILE A 101 17.62 7.10 3.04
N ILE A 102 18.69 7.36 3.82
CA ILE A 102 20.09 7.29 3.35
C ILE A 102 20.51 5.85 3.00
N LYS A 103 19.82 4.85 3.55
CA LYS A 103 20.03 3.43 3.27
C LYS A 103 19.06 2.88 2.20
N GLY A 104 18.57 3.77 1.36
CA GLY A 104 17.68 3.45 0.25
C GLY A 104 16.19 3.42 0.59
N GLY A 105 15.78 3.81 1.80
CA GLY A 105 14.37 3.85 2.21
C GLY A 105 13.51 4.72 1.31
N HIS A 106 12.23 4.37 1.16
CA HIS A 106 11.29 5.14 0.36
C HIS A 106 10.87 6.42 1.08
N LEU A 107 10.93 7.55 0.38
CA LEU A 107 10.60 8.88 0.92
C LEU A 107 9.19 8.94 1.51
N SER A 108 8.23 8.31 0.84
CA SER A 108 6.82 8.31 1.25
C SER A 108 6.61 7.74 2.67
N ALA A 109 7.40 6.75 3.07
CA ALA A 109 7.31 6.13 4.40
C ALA A 109 8.09 6.89 5.49
N GLN A 110 8.58 8.09 5.21
CA GLN A 110 9.36 8.90 6.16
C GLN A 110 8.50 9.98 6.84
N PRO A 111 8.94 10.50 8.00
CA PRO A 111 8.29 11.64 8.66
C PRO A 111 8.24 12.92 7.82
N MET A 112 9.11 13.06 6.84
CA MET A 112 9.09 14.18 5.88
C MET A 112 8.19 13.90 4.66
N GLY A 113 7.61 12.72 4.56
CA GLY A 113 6.71 12.28 3.49
C GLY A 113 5.29 12.03 4.01
N ALA A 114 4.65 10.96 3.52
CA ALA A 114 3.25 10.65 3.86
C ALA A 114 3.01 10.33 5.36
N LEU A 115 4.04 9.94 6.10
CA LEU A 115 3.93 9.60 7.51
C LEU A 115 3.83 10.83 8.44
N HIS A 116 4.13 12.03 7.95
CA HIS A 116 4.30 13.26 8.75
C HIS A 116 3.16 13.51 9.75
N ASP A 117 1.93 13.50 9.28
CA ASP A 117 0.77 13.89 10.10
C ASP A 117 0.23 12.75 10.98
N TYR A 118 0.73 11.54 10.78
CA TYR A 118 0.20 10.32 11.39
C TYR A 118 1.10 9.73 12.48
N ILE A 119 2.36 10.19 12.59
CA ILE A 119 3.33 9.70 13.56
C ILE A 119 3.37 10.56 14.84
N ALA A 120 3.41 9.92 16.00
CA ALA A 120 3.60 10.61 17.27
C ALA A 120 5.02 11.18 17.40
N ILE A 121 5.17 12.14 18.32
CA ILE A 121 6.48 12.62 18.75
C ILE A 121 6.91 11.83 19.97
N ASP A 122 8.11 11.29 19.95
CA ASP A 122 8.72 10.64 21.11
C ASP A 122 8.98 11.68 22.20
N PRO A 123 8.43 11.54 23.41
CA PRO A 123 8.51 12.56 24.45
C PRO A 123 9.91 12.73 25.05
N VAL A 124 10.80 11.77 24.83
CA VAL A 124 12.17 11.82 25.36
C VAL A 124 13.12 12.50 24.38
N THR A 125 12.99 12.18 23.09
CA THR A 125 13.88 12.69 22.04
C THR A 125 13.34 13.93 21.34
N GLU A 126 12.05 14.26 21.54
CA GLU A 126 11.31 15.34 20.83
C GLU A 126 11.33 15.18 19.30
N LYS A 127 11.54 13.96 18.81
CA LYS A 127 11.58 13.62 17.38
C LYS A 127 10.40 12.71 17.01
N PRO A 128 10.05 12.61 15.72
CA PRO A 128 9.08 11.60 15.27
C PRO A 128 9.46 10.21 15.79
N ALA A 129 8.49 9.48 16.32
CA ALA A 129 8.67 8.17 16.93
C ALA A 129 8.96 7.08 15.88
N VAL A 130 10.01 7.26 15.10
CA VAL A 130 10.46 6.35 14.04
C VAL A 130 11.72 5.63 14.48
N VAL A 131 11.71 4.31 14.33
CA VAL A 131 12.87 3.43 14.50
C VAL A 131 13.25 2.92 13.11
N ASN A 132 14.49 3.16 12.69
CA ASN A 132 14.93 2.66 11.40
C ASN A 132 15.47 1.24 11.51
N PHE A 133 15.22 0.41 10.50
CA PHE A 133 15.85 -0.89 10.39
C PHE A 133 17.38 -0.74 10.38
N PRO A 134 18.10 -1.46 11.24
CA PRO A 134 19.55 -1.56 11.16
C PRO A 134 19.96 -2.30 9.88
N VAL A 135 21.15 -1.99 9.41
CA VAL A 135 21.72 -2.61 8.22
C VAL A 135 23.01 -3.36 8.57
N CYS A 136 23.35 -4.37 7.78
CA CYS A 136 24.59 -5.13 7.95
C CYS A 136 25.81 -4.21 7.85
N ALA A 137 26.84 -4.47 8.63
CA ALA A 137 28.06 -3.66 8.65
C ALA A 137 28.81 -3.68 7.30
N ASP A 138 28.75 -4.78 6.62
CA ASP A 138 29.39 -5.03 5.31
C ASP A 138 28.50 -4.63 4.11
N ASN A 139 27.19 -4.43 4.33
CA ASN A 139 26.25 -4.09 3.28
C ASN A 139 25.14 -3.14 3.76
N PRO A 140 25.25 -1.83 3.46
CA PRO A 140 24.33 -0.81 3.93
C PRO A 140 22.92 -0.89 3.30
N TYR A 141 22.71 -1.76 2.33
CA TYR A 141 21.41 -1.98 1.67
C TYR A 141 20.71 -3.28 2.12
N LYS A 142 21.39 -4.08 2.95
CA LYS A 142 20.85 -5.30 3.51
C LYS A 142 20.49 -5.10 5.00
N MET A 143 19.27 -5.49 5.37
CA MET A 143 18.81 -5.42 6.76
C MET A 143 19.58 -6.39 7.66
N ASP A 144 19.97 -5.92 8.85
CA ASP A 144 20.43 -6.77 9.95
C ASP A 144 19.20 -7.30 10.70
N VAL A 145 18.87 -8.55 10.46
CA VAL A 145 17.66 -9.17 11.00
C VAL A 145 17.74 -9.34 12.52
N GLU A 146 18.89 -9.76 13.05
CA GLU A 146 19.02 -10.01 14.48
C GLU A 146 18.97 -8.73 15.30
N GLU A 147 19.61 -7.67 14.83
CA GLU A 147 19.48 -6.36 15.49
C GLU A 147 18.08 -5.78 15.30
N THR A 148 17.43 -6.03 14.16
CA THR A 148 16.02 -5.65 13.93
C THR A 148 15.09 -6.31 14.96
N LYS A 149 15.26 -7.60 15.25
CA LYS A 149 14.48 -8.31 16.27
C LYS A 149 14.65 -7.70 17.67
N ARG A 150 15.85 -7.31 18.06
CA ARG A 150 16.11 -6.62 19.34
C ARG A 150 15.37 -5.28 19.43
N LEU A 151 15.39 -4.50 18.34
CA LEU A 151 14.67 -3.23 18.28
C LEU A 151 13.15 -3.42 18.28
N LEU A 152 12.63 -4.45 17.62
CA LEU A 152 11.21 -4.79 17.64
C LEU A 152 10.72 -5.14 19.06
N ASP A 153 11.48 -5.93 19.79
CA ASP A 153 11.15 -6.26 21.18
C ASP A 153 11.20 -5.03 22.10
N ARG A 154 12.20 -4.17 21.91
CA ARG A 154 12.37 -2.95 22.69
C ARG A 154 11.29 -1.90 22.45
N TYR A 155 10.98 -1.59 21.20
CA TYR A 155 10.11 -0.46 20.82
C TYR A 155 8.67 -0.86 20.55
N ARG A 156 8.41 -2.13 20.27
CA ARG A 156 7.08 -2.67 19.95
C ARG A 156 6.28 -1.76 19.02
N PRO A 157 6.76 -1.51 17.79
CA PRO A 157 6.14 -0.55 16.88
C PRO A 157 4.72 -0.96 16.52
N GLU A 158 3.82 0.01 16.38
CA GLU A 158 2.44 -0.23 15.94
C GLU A 158 2.36 -0.51 14.43
N LEU A 159 3.37 -0.08 13.67
CA LEU A 159 3.46 -0.28 12.23
C LEU A 159 4.91 -0.57 11.83
N ILE A 160 5.08 -1.60 11.04
CA ILE A 160 6.33 -1.93 10.34
C ILE A 160 6.10 -1.66 8.85
N VAL A 161 6.95 -0.83 8.24
CA VAL A 161 6.90 -0.51 6.81
C VAL A 161 8.17 -0.99 6.12
N PHE A 162 8.07 -2.11 5.43
CA PHE A 162 9.10 -2.54 4.49
C PHE A 162 9.04 -1.72 3.22
N GLY A 163 10.12 -1.73 2.45
CA GLY A 163 10.19 -1.11 1.15
C GLY A 163 11.24 -0.01 1.04
N LYS A 164 11.85 0.03 -0.13
CA LYS A 164 12.95 0.93 -0.46
C LYS A 164 12.75 1.55 -1.84
N SER A 165 13.40 2.70 -2.06
CA SER A 165 13.60 3.25 -3.40
C SER A 165 14.76 2.55 -4.10
N MET A 166 15.80 2.16 -3.34
CA MET A 166 16.95 1.39 -3.82
C MET A 166 16.84 -0.05 -3.32
N VAL A 167 16.25 -0.91 -4.14
CA VAL A 167 15.98 -2.32 -3.80
C VAL A 167 17.04 -3.19 -4.44
N LEU A 168 18.00 -3.66 -3.64
CA LEU A 168 19.06 -4.58 -4.07
C LEU A 168 18.90 -5.99 -3.46
N HIS A 169 18.11 -6.11 -2.41
CA HIS A 169 17.87 -7.38 -1.70
C HIS A 169 16.39 -7.50 -1.36
N LYS A 170 15.90 -8.73 -1.22
CA LYS A 170 14.59 -9.01 -0.64
C LYS A 170 14.54 -8.50 0.80
N GLU A 171 13.39 -8.01 1.22
CA GLU A 171 13.14 -7.69 2.61
C GLU A 171 12.78 -8.97 3.40
N PRO A 172 13.25 -9.15 4.64
CA PRO A 172 13.05 -10.39 5.42
C PRO A 172 11.66 -10.44 6.07
N VAL A 173 10.59 -10.32 5.27
CA VAL A 173 9.21 -10.21 5.75
C VAL A 173 8.81 -11.44 6.57
N SER A 174 9.05 -12.65 6.05
CA SER A 174 8.69 -13.91 6.73
C SER A 174 9.38 -14.07 8.08
N GLU A 175 10.66 -13.69 8.16
CA GLU A 175 11.43 -13.81 9.40
C GLU A 175 10.93 -12.84 10.47
N ILE A 176 10.61 -11.62 10.05
CA ILE A 176 10.08 -10.59 10.94
C ILE A 176 8.63 -10.92 11.35
N ARG A 177 7.79 -11.41 10.43
CA ARG A 177 6.42 -11.86 10.76
C ARG A 177 6.46 -12.96 11.83
N LYS A 178 7.28 -13.99 11.62
CA LYS A 178 7.45 -15.08 12.59
C LYS A 178 7.86 -14.56 13.96
N PHE A 179 8.86 -13.67 14.01
CA PHE A 179 9.33 -13.10 15.28
C PHE A 179 8.25 -12.28 15.99
N VAL A 180 7.54 -11.45 15.25
CA VAL A 180 6.44 -10.61 15.77
C VAL A 180 5.34 -11.48 16.39
N ASP A 181 5.00 -12.60 15.75
CA ASP A 181 3.99 -13.53 16.25
C ASP A 181 4.47 -14.27 17.51
N GLU A 182 5.71 -14.78 17.49
CA GLU A 182 6.32 -15.47 18.64
C GLU A 182 6.44 -14.56 19.87
N GLN A 183 6.72 -13.27 19.68
CA GLN A 183 6.86 -12.29 20.76
C GLN A 183 5.56 -11.58 21.13
N ASN A 184 4.44 -11.93 20.50
CA ASN A 184 3.13 -11.29 20.74
C ASN A 184 3.21 -9.75 20.56
N ILE A 185 3.86 -9.28 19.52
CA ILE A 185 3.95 -7.85 19.20
C ILE A 185 2.74 -7.45 18.35
N HIS A 186 1.89 -6.61 18.91
CA HIS A 186 0.71 -6.09 18.20
C HIS A 186 1.13 -5.00 17.22
N THR A 187 1.45 -5.38 16.01
CA THR A 187 1.86 -4.48 14.91
C THR A 187 1.13 -4.83 13.63
N THR A 188 1.03 -3.88 12.72
CA THR A 188 0.64 -4.12 11.33
C THR A 188 1.90 -4.17 10.47
N ILE A 189 2.04 -5.17 9.63
CA ILE A 189 3.15 -5.27 8.67
C ILE A 189 2.65 -4.81 7.29
N MET A 190 3.25 -3.74 6.81
CA MET A 190 3.00 -3.14 5.51
C MET A 190 4.25 -3.24 4.64
N TYR A 191 4.08 -3.51 3.35
CA TYR A 191 5.15 -3.41 2.37
C TYR A 191 4.83 -2.33 1.33
N ASP A 192 5.61 -1.27 1.33
CA ASP A 192 5.59 -0.26 0.28
C ASP A 192 6.43 -0.74 -0.91
N MET A 193 5.76 -1.32 -1.88
CA MET A 193 6.37 -1.85 -3.10
C MET A 193 6.41 -0.84 -4.25
N ALA A 194 6.36 0.46 -3.97
CA ALA A 194 6.29 1.49 -5.01
C ALA A 194 7.34 1.30 -6.12
N HIS A 195 8.55 0.90 -5.78
CA HIS A 195 9.65 0.70 -6.75
C HIS A 195 9.69 -0.69 -7.38
N VAL A 196 9.13 -1.69 -6.72
CA VAL A 196 9.20 -3.11 -7.14
C VAL A 196 7.82 -3.76 -7.30
N LEU A 197 6.76 -2.94 -7.49
CA LEU A 197 5.41 -3.46 -7.64
C LEU A 197 5.29 -4.49 -8.77
N GLY A 198 5.99 -4.29 -9.89
CA GLY A 198 6.02 -5.23 -11.01
C GLY A 198 6.79 -6.53 -10.76
N LEU A 199 7.41 -6.66 -9.59
CA LEU A 199 8.23 -7.81 -9.23
C LEU A 199 7.59 -8.69 -8.13
N ILE A 200 6.28 -8.53 -7.87
CA ILE A 200 5.55 -9.42 -6.97
C ILE A 200 5.41 -10.79 -7.65
N GLY A 201 5.96 -11.83 -7.01
CA GLY A 201 5.93 -13.20 -7.50
C GLY A 201 7.20 -13.98 -7.18
N ASP A 202 7.31 -15.15 -7.76
CA ASP A 202 8.35 -16.14 -7.43
C ASP A 202 9.78 -15.69 -7.80
N HIS A 203 9.91 -14.84 -8.82
CA HIS A 203 11.22 -14.38 -9.27
C HIS A 203 11.87 -13.36 -8.33
N PHE A 204 11.08 -12.62 -7.55
CA PHE A 204 11.61 -11.69 -6.57
C PHE A 204 10.99 -11.87 -5.19
N GLN A 205 9.79 -11.33 -4.90
CA GLN A 205 9.23 -11.38 -3.56
C GLN A 205 7.70 -11.45 -3.60
N ASN A 206 7.11 -12.24 -2.69
CA ASN A 206 5.67 -12.35 -2.53
C ASN A 206 5.25 -11.90 -1.13
N PRO A 207 5.01 -10.59 -0.91
CA PRO A 207 4.85 -10.04 0.44
C PRO A 207 3.66 -10.60 1.20
N PHE A 208 2.52 -10.91 0.56
CA PHE A 208 1.37 -11.49 1.24
C PHE A 208 1.62 -12.93 1.70
N ALA A 209 2.26 -13.74 0.86
CA ALA A 209 2.67 -15.10 1.25
C ALA A 209 3.73 -15.10 2.36
N GLU A 210 4.49 -14.03 2.47
CA GLU A 210 5.52 -13.86 3.50
C GLU A 210 4.98 -13.22 4.79
N GLY A 211 3.70 -12.83 4.84
CA GLY A 211 3.04 -12.35 6.05
C GLY A 211 2.85 -10.83 6.17
N ALA A 212 3.04 -10.07 5.09
CA ALA A 212 2.58 -8.69 5.05
C ALA A 212 1.03 -8.66 5.04
N GLU A 213 0.45 -7.70 5.74
CA GLU A 213 -1.01 -7.52 5.82
C GLU A 213 -1.50 -6.50 4.79
N ILE A 214 -0.67 -5.52 4.48
CA ILE A 214 -0.97 -4.42 3.56
C ILE A 214 0.20 -4.26 2.58
N VAL A 215 -0.11 -4.12 1.30
CA VAL A 215 0.86 -3.77 0.26
C VAL A 215 0.39 -2.50 -0.44
N THR A 216 1.26 -1.53 -0.57
CA THR A 216 1.02 -0.33 -1.39
C THR A 216 1.99 -0.28 -2.56
N GLY A 217 1.64 0.45 -3.61
CA GLY A 217 2.52 0.55 -4.75
C GLY A 217 2.25 1.72 -5.68
N SER A 218 3.24 2.00 -6.53
CA SER A 218 3.14 2.91 -7.66
C SER A 218 3.10 2.11 -8.95
N THR A 219 2.13 2.38 -9.80
CA THR A 219 1.89 1.56 -11.00
C THR A 219 2.69 1.97 -12.23
N HIS A 220 3.52 3.01 -12.14
CA HIS A 220 4.27 3.59 -13.25
C HIS A 220 5.79 3.39 -13.18
N LYS A 221 6.24 2.47 -12.34
CA LYS A 221 7.66 2.07 -12.21
C LYS A 221 7.84 0.66 -12.77
N THR A 222 8.28 -0.30 -11.99
CA THR A 222 8.42 -1.69 -12.47
C THR A 222 7.10 -2.33 -12.92
N PHE A 223 5.94 -1.87 -12.45
CA PHE A 223 4.63 -2.36 -12.93
C PHE A 223 4.29 -1.90 -14.37
N PHE A 224 5.02 -0.98 -14.95
CA PHE A 224 4.89 -0.41 -16.31
C PHE A 224 3.49 0.11 -16.71
N GLY A 225 2.63 0.43 -15.74
CA GLY A 225 1.32 1.04 -15.97
C GLY A 225 1.36 2.58 -16.04
N PRO A 226 0.20 3.23 -16.06
CA PRO A 226 0.12 4.68 -15.94
C PRO A 226 0.44 5.12 -14.51
N GLN A 227 0.63 6.41 -14.30
CA GLN A 227 0.86 6.96 -12.96
C GLN A 227 -0.41 6.86 -12.11
N ARG A 228 -0.41 5.89 -11.21
CA ARG A 228 -1.43 5.68 -10.18
C ARG A 228 -0.80 5.03 -8.96
N GLY A 229 -1.59 4.92 -7.90
CA GLY A 229 -1.29 4.09 -6.74
C GLY A 229 -2.24 2.90 -6.66
N VAL A 230 -1.91 1.98 -5.78
CA VAL A 230 -2.74 0.82 -5.47
C VAL A 230 -2.49 0.41 -4.02
N ILE A 231 -3.50 -0.16 -3.37
CA ILE A 231 -3.42 -0.76 -2.04
C ILE A 231 -4.01 -2.15 -2.12
N GLY A 232 -3.28 -3.16 -1.70
CA GLY A 232 -3.79 -4.51 -1.49
C GLY A 232 -3.82 -4.83 0.00
N VAL A 233 -4.79 -5.61 0.46
CA VAL A 233 -4.83 -6.15 1.82
C VAL A 233 -5.23 -7.61 1.82
N ASN A 234 -4.79 -8.34 2.86
CA ASN A 234 -5.13 -9.74 3.03
C ASN A 234 -5.91 -9.95 4.33
N TYR A 235 -7.13 -9.41 4.37
CA TYR A 235 -8.08 -9.59 5.48
C TYR A 235 -9.31 -10.34 4.98
N GLN A 236 -9.80 -11.31 5.77
CA GLN A 236 -11.05 -12.01 5.47
C GLN A 236 -12.24 -11.23 6.06
N GLU A 237 -13.44 -11.41 5.50
CA GLU A 237 -14.63 -10.66 5.93
C GLU A 237 -15.01 -10.92 7.40
N ASP A 238 -14.66 -12.09 7.94
CA ASP A 238 -14.86 -12.48 9.33
C ASP A 238 -13.75 -12.03 10.29
N ASP A 239 -12.63 -11.49 9.75
CA ASP A 239 -11.56 -10.92 10.55
C ASP A 239 -11.97 -9.61 11.23
N LEU A 240 -11.59 -9.43 12.48
CA LEU A 240 -11.74 -8.13 13.16
C LEU A 240 -11.09 -6.98 12.35
N LYS A 241 -9.94 -7.25 11.73
CA LYS A 241 -9.20 -6.28 10.90
C LYS A 241 -9.87 -5.95 9.56
N TYR A 242 -10.92 -6.68 9.15
CA TYR A 242 -11.69 -6.29 7.96
C TYR A 242 -12.31 -4.89 8.07
N GLY A 243 -12.60 -4.45 9.30
CA GLY A 243 -13.00 -3.07 9.57
C GLY A 243 -11.93 -2.04 9.24
N LEU A 244 -10.64 -2.40 9.31
CA LEU A 244 -9.54 -1.55 8.85
C LEU A 244 -9.57 -1.41 7.32
N TRP A 245 -9.84 -2.49 6.58
CA TRP A 245 -10.04 -2.40 5.13
C TRP A 245 -11.15 -1.40 4.77
N LYS A 246 -12.31 -1.46 5.40
CA LYS A 246 -13.39 -0.50 5.19
C LYS A 246 -12.97 0.94 5.48
N THR A 247 -12.09 1.12 6.46
CA THR A 247 -11.53 2.44 6.77
C THR A 247 -10.56 2.91 5.68
N ILE A 248 -9.73 2.01 5.13
CA ILE A 248 -8.84 2.31 4.00
C ILE A 248 -9.66 2.73 2.77
N GLU A 249 -10.72 1.99 2.41
CA GLU A 249 -11.63 2.38 1.33
C GLU A 249 -12.19 3.79 1.54
N SER A 250 -12.71 4.08 2.73
CA SER A 250 -13.28 5.39 3.07
C SER A 250 -12.24 6.50 3.06
N ARG A 251 -11.01 6.25 3.50
CA ARG A 251 -9.91 7.22 3.46
C ARG A 251 -9.35 7.42 2.06
N THR A 252 -9.55 6.46 1.17
CA THR A 252 -9.25 6.63 -0.25
C THR A 252 -10.35 7.41 -0.95
N PHE A 253 -11.57 6.91 -0.92
CA PHE A 253 -12.72 7.56 -1.55
C PHE A 253 -13.91 7.63 -0.58
N PRO A 254 -14.44 8.83 -0.30
CA PRO A 254 -14.03 10.14 -0.83
C PRO A 254 -12.96 10.87 0.00
N GLY A 255 -12.25 10.18 0.89
CA GLY A 255 -11.34 10.79 1.86
C GLY A 255 -10.12 11.49 1.25
N SER A 256 -9.55 10.95 0.18
CA SER A 256 -8.37 11.51 -0.50
C SER A 256 -8.64 11.91 -1.94
N VAL A 257 -9.62 11.29 -2.59
CA VAL A 257 -9.94 11.51 -4.00
C VAL A 257 -11.46 11.42 -4.23
N SER A 258 -12.00 12.25 -5.08
CA SER A 258 -13.40 12.17 -5.54
C SER A 258 -13.48 11.76 -7.01
N ASN A 259 -12.76 12.43 -7.91
CA ASN A 259 -12.62 11.99 -9.30
C ASN A 259 -11.23 11.34 -9.50
N HIS A 260 -11.20 10.05 -9.69
CA HIS A 260 -9.97 9.24 -9.68
C HIS A 260 -9.38 8.98 -11.07
N HIS A 261 -9.49 9.92 -11.99
CA HIS A 261 -8.84 9.93 -13.32
C HIS A 261 -9.14 8.66 -14.14
N LEU A 262 -10.35 8.58 -14.69
CA LEU A 262 -10.88 7.36 -15.33
C LEU A 262 -10.07 6.88 -16.54
N GLY A 263 -9.47 7.79 -17.31
CA GLY A 263 -8.59 7.40 -18.43
C GLY A 263 -7.39 6.60 -17.99
N THR A 264 -6.68 7.04 -16.94
CA THR A 264 -5.54 6.28 -16.40
C THR A 264 -5.98 4.98 -15.73
N GLN A 265 -7.23 4.88 -15.27
CA GLN A 265 -7.78 3.62 -14.75
C GLN A 265 -7.94 2.57 -15.86
N LEU A 266 -8.42 2.97 -17.05
CA LEU A 266 -8.42 2.10 -18.23
C LEU A 266 -7.01 1.65 -18.60
N GLY A 267 -6.06 2.58 -18.60
CA GLY A 267 -4.65 2.25 -18.84
C GLY A 267 -4.09 1.27 -17.80
N MET A 268 -4.50 1.41 -16.54
CA MET A 268 -4.08 0.49 -15.47
C MET A 268 -4.67 -0.91 -15.66
N LEU A 269 -5.95 -1.02 -16.05
CA LEU A 269 -6.55 -2.33 -16.37
C LEU A 269 -5.78 -3.02 -17.48
N MET A 270 -5.46 -2.30 -18.56
CA MET A 270 -4.66 -2.88 -19.65
C MET A 270 -3.28 -3.32 -19.19
N ALA A 271 -2.62 -2.53 -18.34
CA ALA A 271 -1.32 -2.89 -17.77
C ALA A 271 -1.43 -4.11 -16.84
N ALA A 272 -2.51 -4.25 -16.10
CA ALA A 272 -2.76 -5.42 -15.24
C ALA A 272 -2.93 -6.71 -16.08
N TYR A 273 -3.69 -6.65 -17.17
CA TYR A 273 -3.79 -7.79 -18.12
C TYR A 273 -2.41 -8.16 -18.69
N GLU A 274 -1.65 -7.18 -19.17
CA GLU A 274 -0.31 -7.41 -19.70
C GLU A 274 0.62 -7.98 -18.62
N MET A 275 0.57 -7.45 -17.41
CA MET A 275 1.40 -7.94 -16.30
C MET A 275 1.04 -9.38 -15.92
N ASN A 276 -0.24 -9.70 -15.76
CA ASN A 276 -0.66 -11.06 -15.45
C ASN A 276 -0.29 -12.07 -16.56
N GLN A 277 -0.37 -11.65 -17.82
CA GLN A 277 -0.02 -12.49 -18.96
C GLN A 277 1.49 -12.72 -19.10
N PHE A 278 2.31 -11.70 -18.86
CA PHE A 278 3.74 -11.71 -19.17
C PHE A 278 4.64 -11.69 -17.94
N ARG A 279 4.07 -11.78 -16.73
CA ARG A 279 4.78 -11.62 -15.45
C ARG A 279 6.10 -12.38 -15.39
N ASP A 280 6.07 -13.68 -15.67
CA ASP A 280 7.24 -14.55 -15.50
C ASP A 280 8.38 -14.15 -16.43
N VAL A 281 8.08 -13.93 -17.71
CA VAL A 281 9.08 -13.52 -18.71
C VAL A 281 9.65 -12.15 -18.37
N TYR A 282 8.77 -11.22 -17.97
CA TYR A 282 9.15 -9.87 -17.60
C TYR A 282 10.01 -9.85 -16.34
N GLN A 283 9.56 -10.49 -15.27
CA GLN A 283 10.28 -10.49 -13.99
C GLN A 283 11.65 -11.15 -14.13
N LYS A 284 11.72 -12.28 -14.84
CA LYS A 284 12.99 -12.93 -15.10
C LYS A 284 13.96 -12.01 -15.82
N ALA A 285 13.52 -11.33 -16.89
CA ALA A 285 14.37 -10.41 -17.65
C ALA A 285 14.80 -9.16 -16.88
N VAL A 286 14.08 -8.80 -15.78
CA VAL A 286 14.46 -7.67 -14.91
C VAL A 286 15.48 -8.09 -13.85
N ILE A 287 15.41 -9.34 -13.37
CA ILE A 287 16.25 -9.85 -12.29
C ILE A 287 17.60 -10.39 -12.82
N ASP A 288 17.61 -11.04 -13.99
CA ASP A 288 18.82 -11.54 -14.68
C ASP A 288 19.69 -10.37 -15.19
#